data_6adbda4a43c581ed04e11be944ec23a6
#
_entry.id   6adbda4a43c581ed04e11be944ec23a6
#
_cell.length_a   1.000
_cell.length_b   1.000
_cell.length_c   1.000
_cell.angle_alpha   90.00
_cell.angle_beta   90.00
_cell.angle_gamma   90.00
#
_symmetry.space_group_name_H-M   'P 1'
#
loop_
_entity.id
_entity.type
_entity.pdbx_description
1 polymer ?
#
loop_
_entity_poly.entity_id
_entity_poly.type
_entity_poly.pdbx_seq_one_letter_code
_entity_poly.pdbx_strand_id
1 'polypeptide(L)'
;MAATKKKAVRKAKKGERIRQVAAIPFRLNAHGDIEVMLVTSRTTRRFIVPKGWPMKGKSGRKAATIEAQEEAGVLGRTLKQPAGLYSYWKRLANRFVRVDVIVYLLEVTEELADWQEAKRRQRAWLAPADAAMLIDEPDLSTLVKTLKLPEPAPVDAA
;
A
#
# COMPACT_ATOMS: atom_id res chain seq x y z
N MET A 1 -5.97 -15.25 6.38
CA MET A 1 -5.50 -14.95 5.00
C MET A 1 -6.07 -15.93 3.97
N ALA A 2 -5.96 -17.25 4.16
CA ALA A 2 -6.47 -18.25 3.22
C ALA A 2 -7.98 -18.11 2.97
N ALA A 3 -8.79 -17.87 4.01
CA ALA A 3 -10.24 -17.72 3.89
C ALA A 3 -10.63 -16.50 3.02
N THR A 4 -9.90 -15.39 3.16
CA THR A 4 -10.17 -14.16 2.39
C THR A 4 -9.77 -14.34 0.93
N LYS A 5 -8.67 -15.04 0.65
CA LYS A 5 -8.26 -15.37 -0.71
C LYS A 5 -9.30 -16.27 -1.40
N LYS A 6 -9.80 -17.30 -0.69
CA LYS A 6 -10.86 -18.18 -1.20
C LYS A 6 -12.13 -17.39 -1.53
N LYS A 7 -12.51 -16.45 -0.67
CA LYS A 7 -13.66 -15.57 -0.90
C LYS A 7 -13.47 -14.70 -2.15
N ALA A 8 -12.27 -14.15 -2.33
CA ALA A 8 -11.93 -13.35 -3.50
C ALA A 8 -11.99 -14.17 -4.80
N VAL A 9 -11.44 -15.39 -4.79
CA VAL A 9 -11.52 -16.29 -5.95
C VAL A 9 -12.96 -16.62 -6.28
N ARG A 10 -13.79 -16.86 -5.27
CA ARG A 10 -15.23 -17.16 -5.45
C ARG A 10 -15.97 -15.96 -6.08
N LYS A 11 -15.70 -14.76 -5.61
CA LYS A 11 -16.25 -13.52 -6.19
C LYS A 11 -15.81 -13.33 -7.65
N ALA A 12 -14.54 -13.58 -7.94
CA ALA A 12 -14.01 -13.49 -9.30
C ALA A 12 -14.72 -14.44 -10.26
N LYS A 13 -15.01 -15.66 -9.83
CA LYS A 13 -15.75 -16.64 -10.62
C LYS A 13 -17.17 -16.18 -10.96
N LYS A 14 -17.76 -15.33 -10.11
CA LYS A 14 -19.09 -14.75 -10.31
C LYS A 14 -19.04 -13.42 -11.08
N GLY A 15 -17.86 -12.98 -11.53
CA GLY A 15 -17.69 -11.70 -12.20
C GLY A 15 -17.75 -10.49 -11.26
N GLU A 16 -17.67 -10.71 -9.95
CA GLU A 16 -17.66 -9.64 -8.97
C GLU A 16 -16.28 -9.00 -8.87
N ARG A 17 -16.24 -7.70 -8.53
CA ARG A 17 -15.00 -6.98 -8.30
C ARG A 17 -14.30 -7.50 -7.04
N ILE A 18 -13.00 -7.66 -7.14
CA ILE A 18 -12.15 -8.04 -6.02
C ILE A 18 -11.49 -6.80 -5.47
N ARG A 19 -11.38 -6.70 -4.15
CA ARG A 19 -10.76 -5.57 -3.47
C ARG A 19 -9.56 -5.99 -2.64
N GLN A 20 -8.56 -5.13 -2.65
CA GLN A 20 -7.43 -5.18 -1.75
C GLN A 20 -7.25 -3.81 -1.08
N VAL A 21 -6.38 -3.76 -0.09
CA VAL A 21 -5.99 -2.53 0.59
C VAL A 21 -4.47 -2.40 0.55
N ALA A 22 -4.00 -1.16 0.47
CA ALA A 22 -2.58 -0.88 0.42
C ALA A 22 -2.24 0.31 1.30
N ALA A 23 -0.98 0.38 1.70
CA ALA A 23 -0.42 1.52 2.37
C ALA A 23 0.73 2.10 1.54
N ILE A 24 0.81 3.43 1.46
CA ILE A 24 2.02 4.11 1.01
C ILE A 24 2.71 4.63 2.27
N PRO A 25 3.77 3.95 2.73
CA PRO A 25 4.55 4.48 3.85
C PRO A 25 5.27 5.74 3.41
N PHE A 26 5.20 6.78 4.23
CA PHE A 26 5.89 8.03 3.94
C PHE A 26 6.56 8.58 5.18
N ARG A 27 7.55 9.43 4.94
CA ARG A 27 8.23 10.25 5.95
C ARG A 27 8.60 11.59 5.36
N LEU A 28 8.90 12.55 6.23
CA LEU A 28 9.52 13.79 5.81
C LEU A 28 11.03 13.67 6.06
N ASN A 29 11.84 14.06 5.05
CA ASN A 29 13.29 14.08 5.22
C ASN A 29 13.75 15.32 6.00
N ALA A 30 15.06 15.49 6.18
CA ALA A 30 15.63 16.62 6.91
C ALA A 30 15.31 17.99 6.30
N HIS A 31 14.96 18.03 5.02
CA HIS A 31 14.56 19.25 4.32
C HIS A 31 13.04 19.50 4.31
N GLY A 32 12.26 18.60 4.96
CA GLY A 32 10.82 18.70 4.96
C GLY A 32 10.15 18.14 3.71
N ASP A 33 10.89 17.49 2.83
CA ASP A 33 10.35 16.87 1.62
C ASP A 33 9.83 15.47 1.90
N ILE A 34 8.76 15.09 1.19
CA ILE A 34 8.16 13.76 1.33
C ILE A 34 9.07 12.72 0.69
N GLU A 35 9.29 11.63 1.39
CA GLU A 35 9.81 10.39 0.83
C GLU A 35 8.78 9.29 1.03
N VAL A 36 8.66 8.40 0.05
CA VAL A 36 7.78 7.24 0.12
C VAL A 36 8.59 5.96 0.09
N MET A 37 8.08 4.92 0.74
CA MET A 37 8.73 3.62 0.73
C MET A 37 8.06 2.69 -0.27
N LEU A 38 8.86 2.13 -1.16
CA LEU A 38 8.45 1.00 -1.99
C LEU A 38 9.12 -0.27 -1.51
N VAL A 39 8.49 -1.40 -1.80
CA VAL A 39 9.04 -2.72 -1.54
C VAL A 39 9.08 -3.52 -2.84
N THR A 40 9.97 -4.51 -2.92
CA THR A 40 10.02 -5.39 -4.07
C THR A 40 8.96 -6.47 -3.96
N SER A 41 8.35 -6.85 -5.09
CA SER A 41 7.48 -8.01 -5.16
C SER A 41 8.29 -9.29 -4.99
N ARG A 42 7.68 -10.34 -4.46
CA ARG A 42 8.39 -11.59 -4.10
C ARG A 42 8.95 -12.33 -5.31
N THR A 43 8.23 -12.34 -6.41
CA THR A 43 8.58 -13.15 -7.57
C THR A 43 9.34 -12.36 -8.62
N THR A 44 8.76 -11.26 -9.09
CA THR A 44 9.32 -10.47 -10.20
C THR A 44 10.29 -9.38 -9.74
N ARG A 45 10.37 -9.14 -8.44
CA ARG A 45 11.23 -8.12 -7.83
C ARG A 45 11.03 -6.71 -8.37
N ARG A 46 9.86 -6.41 -8.89
CA ARG A 46 9.48 -5.05 -9.28
C ARG A 46 9.05 -4.25 -8.05
N PHE A 47 9.13 -2.94 -8.12
CA PHE A 47 8.73 -2.09 -7.00
C PHE A 47 7.22 -1.94 -6.91
N ILE A 48 6.69 -2.16 -5.72
CA ILE A 48 5.27 -2.09 -5.39
C ILE A 48 5.07 -1.40 -4.03
N VAL A 49 3.82 -1.13 -3.69
CA VAL A 49 3.45 -0.73 -2.33
C VAL A 49 2.97 -1.95 -1.53
N PRO A 50 3.14 -1.97 -0.20
CA PRO A 50 2.57 -3.03 0.63
C PRO A 50 1.06 -3.09 0.45
N LYS A 51 0.54 -4.29 0.21
CA LYS A 51 -0.89 -4.50 0.00
C LYS A 51 -1.31 -5.92 0.32
N GLY A 52 -2.58 -6.09 0.59
CA GLY A 52 -3.13 -7.41 0.83
C GLY A 52 -4.65 -7.42 0.82
N TRP A 53 -5.17 -8.57 1.20
CA TRP A 53 -6.60 -8.81 1.24
C TRP A 53 -7.25 -8.11 2.44
N PRO A 54 -8.54 -7.72 2.33
CA PRO A 54 -9.29 -7.28 3.50
C PRO A 54 -9.25 -8.36 4.58
N MET A 55 -9.22 -7.93 5.83
CA MET A 55 -9.15 -8.83 6.99
C MET A 55 -10.47 -8.81 7.74
N LYS A 56 -10.99 -9.99 8.05
CA LYS A 56 -12.25 -10.14 8.80
C LYS A 56 -12.17 -9.40 10.15
N GLY A 57 -13.20 -8.61 10.44
CA GLY A 57 -13.30 -7.86 11.68
C GLY A 57 -12.39 -6.63 11.76
N LYS A 58 -11.71 -6.28 10.67
CA LYS A 58 -10.81 -5.13 10.62
C LYS A 58 -11.22 -4.15 9.51
N SER A 59 -11.06 -2.85 9.77
CA SER A 59 -11.23 -1.85 8.74
C SER A 59 -10.17 -1.99 7.65
N GLY A 60 -10.42 -1.43 6.48
CA GLY A 60 -9.43 -1.38 5.41
C GLY A 60 -8.16 -0.66 5.84
N ARG A 61 -8.31 0.43 6.60
CA ARG A 61 -7.21 1.17 7.20
C ARG A 61 -6.34 0.30 8.10
N LYS A 62 -6.95 -0.49 8.97
CA LYS A 62 -6.22 -1.38 9.89
C LYS A 62 -5.53 -2.51 9.13
N ALA A 63 -6.19 -3.09 8.14
CA ALA A 63 -5.60 -4.13 7.30
C ALA A 63 -4.39 -3.60 6.53
N ALA A 64 -4.48 -2.39 5.96
CA ALA A 64 -3.34 -1.75 5.28
C ALA A 64 -2.15 -1.52 6.23
N THR A 65 -2.43 -1.12 7.47
CA THR A 65 -1.41 -0.95 8.51
C THR A 65 -0.68 -2.26 8.80
N ILE A 66 -1.41 -3.35 8.91
CA ILE A 66 -0.84 -4.69 9.15
C ILE A 66 0.01 -5.14 7.95
N GLU A 67 -0.48 -4.94 6.73
CA GLU A 67 0.28 -5.30 5.52
C GLU A 67 1.61 -4.53 5.44
N ALA A 68 1.60 -3.24 5.77
CA ALA A 68 2.82 -2.44 5.80
C ALA A 68 3.84 -2.98 6.82
N GLN A 69 3.39 -3.42 7.98
CA GLN A 69 4.27 -4.03 8.96
C GLN A 69 4.84 -5.37 8.48
N GLU A 70 4.00 -6.23 7.92
CA GLU A 70 4.41 -7.55 7.47
C GLU A 70 5.33 -7.51 6.25
N GLU A 71 5.02 -6.69 5.27
CA GLU A 71 5.75 -6.63 4.00
C GLU A 71 6.92 -5.63 4.02
N ALA A 72 6.77 -4.48 4.66
CA ALA A 72 7.74 -3.40 4.64
C ALA A 72 8.46 -3.18 5.97
N GLY A 73 8.01 -3.81 7.05
CA GLY A 73 8.65 -3.67 8.35
C GLY A 73 8.56 -2.27 8.92
N VAL A 74 7.44 -1.59 8.74
CA VAL A 74 7.24 -0.24 9.26
C VAL A 74 6.05 -0.20 10.21
N LEU A 75 6.18 0.63 11.23
CA LEU A 75 5.13 0.99 12.16
C LEU A 75 4.85 2.48 12.01
N GLY A 76 3.62 2.88 12.27
CA GLY A 76 3.29 4.28 12.21
C GLY A 76 1.79 4.53 12.27
N ARG A 77 1.41 5.73 11.90
CA ARG A 77 0.03 6.17 11.92
C ARG A 77 -0.53 6.20 10.50
N THR A 78 -1.51 5.34 10.25
CA THR A 78 -2.23 5.33 8.98
C THR A 78 -3.31 6.41 9.01
N LEU A 79 -3.29 7.30 8.01
CA LEU A 79 -4.25 8.39 7.94
C LEU A 79 -5.65 7.85 7.69
N LYS A 80 -6.64 8.53 8.23
CA LYS A 80 -8.02 8.06 8.25
C LYS A 80 -8.65 8.01 6.86
N GLN A 81 -8.41 9.04 6.04
CA GLN A 81 -8.98 9.14 4.71
C GLN A 81 -8.09 8.43 3.69
N PRO A 82 -8.67 7.62 2.78
CA PRO A 82 -7.89 7.03 1.71
C PRO A 82 -7.23 8.09 0.84
N ALA A 83 -6.01 7.81 0.36
CA ALA A 83 -5.32 8.68 -0.58
C ALA A 83 -5.85 8.53 -2.00
N GLY A 84 -6.38 7.37 -2.34
CA GLY A 84 -6.92 7.11 -3.66
C GLY A 84 -7.20 5.63 -3.89
N LEU A 85 -7.41 5.31 -5.14
CA LEU A 85 -7.74 3.97 -5.60
C LEU A 85 -6.98 3.70 -6.90
N TYR A 86 -6.45 2.50 -7.05
CA TYR A 86 -5.94 2.04 -8.33
C TYR A 86 -6.39 0.62 -8.59
N SER A 87 -6.30 0.19 -9.84
CA SER A 87 -6.68 -1.16 -10.26
C SER A 87 -5.53 -1.83 -10.99
N TYR A 88 -5.46 -3.13 -10.88
CA TYR A 88 -4.49 -3.94 -11.61
C TYR A 88 -5.06 -5.31 -11.91
N TRP A 89 -4.44 -6.00 -12.86
CA TRP A 89 -4.82 -7.37 -13.20
C TRP A 89 -3.97 -8.35 -12.40
N LYS A 90 -4.63 -9.19 -11.61
CA LYS A 90 -3.98 -10.22 -10.81
C LYS A 90 -4.19 -11.57 -11.46
N ARG A 91 -3.13 -12.35 -11.55
CA ARG A 91 -3.21 -13.73 -12.00
C ARG A 91 -3.69 -14.63 -10.86
N LEU A 92 -4.81 -15.32 -11.07
CA LEU A 92 -5.33 -16.34 -10.18
C LEU A 92 -5.41 -17.64 -10.98
N ALA A 93 -4.78 -18.71 -10.48
CA ALA A 93 -4.83 -20.05 -11.09
C ALA A 93 -4.90 -20.02 -12.63
N ASN A 94 -6.11 -20.09 -13.19
CA ASN A 94 -6.35 -20.19 -14.63
C ASN A 94 -6.94 -18.92 -15.26
N ARG A 95 -6.90 -17.78 -14.56
CA ARG A 95 -7.50 -16.54 -15.08
C ARG A 95 -6.82 -15.31 -14.52
N PHE A 96 -6.99 -14.20 -15.23
CA PHE A 96 -6.68 -12.88 -14.72
C PHE A 96 -7.95 -12.23 -14.19
N VAL A 97 -7.86 -11.55 -13.06
CA VAL A 97 -8.96 -10.83 -12.45
C VAL A 97 -8.55 -9.40 -12.16
N ARG A 98 -9.49 -8.48 -12.30
CA ARG A 98 -9.26 -7.08 -11.97
C ARG A 98 -9.45 -6.88 -10.47
N VAL A 99 -8.45 -6.28 -9.84
CA VAL A 99 -8.46 -5.96 -8.41
C VAL A 99 -8.46 -4.45 -8.25
N ASP A 100 -9.38 -3.94 -7.45
CA ASP A 100 -9.42 -2.55 -7.04
C ASP A 100 -8.73 -2.44 -5.69
N VAL A 101 -7.76 -1.53 -5.57
CA VAL A 101 -6.96 -1.34 -4.36
C VAL A 101 -7.22 0.02 -3.76
N ILE A 102 -7.72 0.04 -2.53
CA ILE A 102 -7.88 1.28 -1.76
C ILE A 102 -6.56 1.57 -1.06
N VAL A 103 -6.02 2.77 -1.27
CA VAL A 103 -4.69 3.15 -0.80
C VAL A 103 -4.79 4.15 0.34
N TYR A 104 -4.08 3.87 1.42
CA TYR A 104 -3.96 4.74 2.59
C TYR A 104 -2.53 5.24 2.74
N LEU A 105 -2.36 6.47 3.23
CA LEU A 105 -1.05 6.98 3.62
C LEU A 105 -0.72 6.53 5.04
N LEU A 106 0.50 6.06 5.25
CA LEU A 106 1.00 5.67 6.57
C LEU A 106 2.22 6.50 6.91
N GLU A 107 2.10 7.36 7.91
CA GLU A 107 3.22 8.12 8.45
C GLU A 107 4.10 7.19 9.30
N VAL A 108 5.31 6.92 8.81
CA VAL A 108 6.22 5.98 9.47
C VAL A 108 6.85 6.64 10.70
N THR A 109 6.70 5.98 11.84
CA THR A 109 7.33 6.39 13.10
C THR A 109 8.49 5.49 13.48
N GLU A 110 8.51 4.26 12.96
CA GLU A 110 9.56 3.29 13.27
C GLU A 110 9.79 2.34 12.10
N GLU A 111 11.06 2.10 11.78
CA GLU A 111 11.47 1.05 10.85
C GLU A 111 12.04 -0.11 11.64
N LEU A 112 11.46 -1.30 11.46
CA LEU A 112 11.94 -2.50 12.13
C LEU A 112 13.21 -3.01 11.44
N ALA A 113 14.19 -3.46 12.22
CA ALA A 113 15.40 -4.08 11.68
C ALA A 113 15.10 -5.46 11.08
N ASP A 114 14.10 -6.16 11.63
CA ASP A 114 13.63 -7.44 11.14
C ASP A 114 12.10 -7.42 11.08
N TRP A 115 11.54 -8.08 10.07
CA TRP A 115 10.09 -8.16 9.89
C TRP A 115 9.72 -9.44 9.15
N GLN A 116 8.43 -9.76 9.11
CA GLN A 116 7.93 -11.04 8.60
C GLN A 116 8.48 -11.40 7.22
N GLU A 117 8.48 -10.46 6.25
CA GLU A 117 8.92 -10.73 4.89
C GLU A 117 10.32 -10.15 4.57
N ALA A 118 11.14 -9.86 5.58
CA ALA A 118 12.46 -9.24 5.42
C ALA A 118 13.39 -9.99 4.46
N LYS A 119 13.33 -11.32 4.44
CA LYS A 119 14.17 -12.15 3.58
C LYS A 119 13.68 -12.21 2.13
N ARG A 120 12.46 -11.77 1.87
CA ARG A 120 11.80 -11.89 0.56
C ARG A 120 11.64 -10.56 -0.15
N ARG A 121 11.80 -9.45 0.56
CA ARG A 121 11.56 -8.12 0.04
C ARG A 121 12.66 -7.16 0.42
N GLN A 122 13.02 -6.32 -0.52
CA GLN A 122 13.84 -5.15 -0.26
C GLN A 122 12.93 -3.93 -0.15
N ARG A 123 13.30 -2.97 0.67
CA ARG A 123 12.57 -1.72 0.85
C ARG A 123 13.49 -0.54 0.54
N ALA A 124 12.92 0.52 -0.02
CA ALA A 124 13.66 1.71 -0.39
C ALA A 124 12.84 2.97 -0.17
N TRP A 125 13.49 3.99 0.39
CA TRP A 125 12.94 5.33 0.47
C TRP A 125 13.28 6.08 -0.82
N LEU A 126 12.27 6.72 -1.43
CA LEU A 126 12.40 7.39 -2.70
C LEU A 126 11.60 8.70 -2.68
N ALA A 127 12.08 9.70 -3.41
CA ALA A 127 11.24 10.86 -3.71
C ALA A 127 10.02 10.40 -4.51
N PRO A 128 8.85 11.02 -4.34
CA PRO A 128 7.64 10.60 -5.05
C PRO A 128 7.81 10.52 -6.57
N ALA A 129 8.51 11.46 -7.17
CA ALA A 129 8.76 11.45 -8.62
C ALA A 129 9.56 10.23 -9.06
N ASP A 130 10.58 9.84 -8.28
CA ASP A 130 11.41 8.67 -8.60
C ASP A 130 10.62 7.38 -8.37
N ALA A 131 9.87 7.30 -7.27
CA ALA A 131 9.01 6.15 -6.98
C ALA A 131 7.99 5.94 -8.12
N ALA A 132 7.38 7.02 -8.59
CA ALA A 132 6.41 6.96 -9.68
C ALA A 132 7.00 6.37 -10.98
N MET A 133 8.27 6.62 -11.24
CA MET A 133 8.96 6.05 -12.42
C MET A 133 9.19 4.55 -12.32
N LEU A 134 9.27 4.02 -11.10
CA LEU A 134 9.55 2.60 -10.86
C LEU A 134 8.30 1.74 -10.76
N ILE A 135 7.14 2.37 -10.59
CA ILE A 135 5.85 1.69 -10.44
C ILE A 135 5.25 1.41 -11.82
N ASP A 136 4.88 0.15 -12.07
CA ASP A 136 4.32 -0.26 -13.36
C ASP A 136 2.85 0.12 -13.55
N GLU A 137 2.06 0.13 -12.47
CA GLU A 137 0.63 0.46 -12.54
C GLU A 137 0.45 1.97 -12.76
N PRO A 138 -0.15 2.40 -13.90
CA PRO A 138 -0.24 3.83 -14.22
C PRO A 138 -0.98 4.67 -13.19
N ASP A 139 -2.10 4.18 -12.68
CA ASP A 139 -2.90 4.92 -11.72
C ASP A 139 -2.19 5.07 -10.37
N LEU A 140 -1.48 4.02 -9.93
CA LEU A 140 -0.67 4.10 -8.72
C LEU A 140 0.51 5.05 -8.91
N SER A 141 1.16 4.99 -10.06
CA SER A 141 2.25 5.90 -10.41
C SER A 141 1.79 7.37 -10.33
N THR A 142 0.64 7.68 -10.93
CA THR A 142 0.05 9.02 -10.87
C THR A 142 -0.27 9.42 -9.44
N LEU A 143 -0.85 8.53 -8.65
CA LEU A 143 -1.21 8.79 -7.26
C LEU A 143 0.03 9.13 -6.42
N VAL A 144 1.11 8.38 -6.59
CA VAL A 144 2.38 8.63 -5.89
C VAL A 144 3.02 9.93 -6.35
N LYS A 145 3.05 10.19 -7.66
CA LYS A 145 3.64 11.39 -8.24
C LYS A 145 2.96 12.67 -7.76
N THR A 146 1.63 12.63 -7.62
CA THR A 146 0.81 13.77 -7.24
C THR A 146 0.46 13.78 -5.75
N LEU A 147 1.17 12.99 -4.95
CA LEU A 147 0.89 12.83 -3.53
C LEU A 147 0.92 14.17 -2.80
N LYS A 148 -0.13 14.42 -2.05
CA LYS A 148 -0.23 15.56 -1.14
C LYS A 148 -0.62 15.08 0.23
N LEU A 149 0.06 15.61 1.25
CA LEU A 149 -0.37 15.39 2.62
C LEU A 149 -1.60 16.25 2.92
N PRO A 150 -2.53 15.75 3.73
CA PRO A 150 -3.64 16.58 4.20
C PRO A 150 -3.08 17.79 4.96
N GLU A 151 -3.72 18.94 4.79
CA GLU A 151 -3.34 20.12 5.55
C GLU A 151 -3.56 19.87 7.04
N PRO A 152 -2.66 20.39 7.91
CA PRO A 152 -2.88 20.29 9.33
C PRO A 152 -4.19 20.98 9.70
N ALA A 153 -4.92 20.39 10.68
CA ALA A 153 -6.14 21.02 11.17
C ALA A 153 -5.85 22.47 11.59
N PRO A 154 -6.74 23.42 11.28
CA PRO A 154 -6.53 24.81 11.69
C PRO A 154 -6.34 24.85 13.21
N VAL A 155 -5.27 25.51 13.64
CA VAL A 155 -5.07 25.78 15.06
C VAL A 155 -6.16 26.75 15.46
N ASP A 156 -7.06 26.33 16.36
CA ASP A 156 -8.03 27.23 16.92
C ASP A 156 -7.27 28.40 17.55
N ALA A 157 -7.46 29.57 16.98
CA ALA A 157 -6.95 30.81 17.57
C ALA A 157 -7.71 31.01 18.89
N ALA A 158 -7.05 30.64 19.99
CA ALA A 158 -7.59 30.91 21.32
C ALA A 158 -7.51 32.39 21.63
#